data_abf2f03f47f4d097ef01ab077aa5f719
#
_entry.id   abf2f03f47f4d097ef01ab077aa5f719
#
_cell.length_a   1.000
_cell.length_b   1.000
_cell.length_c   1.000
_cell.angle_alpha   90.00
_cell.angle_beta   90.00
_cell.angle_gamma   90.00
#
_symmetry.space_group_name_H-M   'P 1'
#
loop_
_entity.id
_entity.type
_entity.pdbx_description
1 polymer ?
#
loop_
_entity_poly.entity_id
_entity_poly.type
_entity_poly.pdbx_seq_one_letter_code
_entity_poly.pdbx_strand_id
1 'polypeptide(L)'
;MSDEFYRIKRLPPYVIAEVNAMRAAARAGGEDIIDLGMGNPDLPPPDHVIEKLCEVAAKPDAHGYSASRGIPGLRKAQANYYARRFGVELDADSEVVVTMGSKEGLASLATAITAPGDVVLAPNPSYPIHTFGFIIAGATIRAVPTTPDERYWEALERAMNFTVPRPSILVVNYPSNPTAETVDLAFYERLVAWARENKVWVISDLAYSELYFDGKPTTSILQVKGAKDVAVE
;
A
#
# COMPACT_ATOMS: atom_id res chain seq x y z
N MET A 1 -28.06 12.14 -20.79
CA MET A 1 -27.60 11.56 -19.52
C MET A 1 -26.17 11.98 -19.32
N SER A 2 -25.79 12.45 -18.16
CA SER A 2 -24.37 12.77 -17.88
C SER A 2 -23.62 11.44 -17.83
N ASP A 3 -22.60 11.28 -18.69
CA ASP A 3 -21.76 10.08 -18.75
C ASP A 3 -20.74 10.04 -17.59
N GLU A 4 -20.86 10.96 -16.64
CA GLU A 4 -19.98 11.07 -15.48
C GLU A 4 -20.54 10.34 -14.26
N PHE A 5 -19.84 9.32 -13.82
CA PHE A 5 -20.13 8.61 -12.59
C PHE A 5 -19.58 9.37 -11.39
N TYR A 6 -20.40 9.56 -10.35
CA TYR A 6 -20.08 10.38 -9.18
C TYR A 6 -18.72 10.03 -8.51
N ARG A 7 -18.41 8.74 -8.38
CA ARG A 7 -17.15 8.31 -7.75
C ARG A 7 -15.95 8.60 -8.61
N ILE A 8 -16.08 8.46 -9.93
CA ILE A 8 -14.97 8.67 -10.87
C ILE A 8 -14.64 10.15 -11.03
N LYS A 9 -15.66 11.02 -11.12
CA LYS A 9 -15.44 12.46 -11.25
C LYS A 9 -14.77 13.13 -10.05
N ARG A 10 -14.68 12.43 -8.91
CA ARG A 10 -13.93 12.90 -7.73
C ARG A 10 -12.43 12.64 -7.83
N LEU A 11 -12.02 11.79 -8.77
CA LEU A 11 -10.60 11.49 -8.99
C LEU A 11 -9.95 12.61 -9.81
N PRO A 12 -8.76 13.09 -9.42
CA PRO A 12 -7.97 13.94 -10.30
C PRO A 12 -7.50 13.15 -11.52
N PRO A 13 -7.09 13.85 -12.60
CA PRO A 13 -6.44 13.20 -13.72
C PRO A 13 -5.29 12.31 -13.28
N TYR A 14 -5.13 11.15 -13.93
CA TYR A 14 -4.03 10.24 -13.60
C TYR A 14 -2.74 10.71 -14.28
N VAL A 15 -1.94 11.45 -13.54
CA VAL A 15 -0.73 12.15 -14.03
C VAL A 15 0.21 11.25 -14.84
N ILE A 16 0.38 9.98 -14.44
CA ILE A 16 1.24 9.03 -15.15
C ILE A 16 0.71 8.77 -16.58
N ALA A 17 -0.61 8.68 -16.76
CA ALA A 17 -1.19 8.50 -18.09
C ALA A 17 -1.00 9.75 -18.96
N GLU A 18 -1.12 10.95 -18.39
CA GLU A 18 -0.89 12.20 -19.10
C GLU A 18 0.59 12.33 -19.53
N VAL A 19 1.53 12.07 -18.63
CA VAL A 19 2.98 12.09 -18.93
C VAL A 19 3.32 11.05 -20.00
N ASN A 20 2.75 9.84 -19.94
CA ASN A 20 2.94 8.83 -20.95
C ASN A 20 2.41 9.26 -22.34
N ALA A 21 1.25 9.92 -22.37
CA ALA A 21 0.68 10.45 -23.61
C ALA A 21 1.55 11.58 -24.21
N MET A 22 2.03 12.51 -23.38
CA MET A 22 2.95 13.57 -23.79
C MET A 22 4.24 12.99 -24.36
N ARG A 23 4.83 12.01 -23.68
CA ARG A 23 6.04 11.33 -24.13
C ARG A 23 5.84 10.60 -25.46
N ALA A 24 4.71 9.90 -25.62
CA ALA A 24 4.39 9.23 -26.87
C ALA A 24 4.23 10.22 -28.02
N ALA A 25 3.58 11.36 -27.78
CA ALA A 25 3.42 12.42 -28.78
C ALA A 25 4.76 13.04 -29.17
N ALA A 26 5.65 13.34 -28.22
CA ALA A 26 6.98 13.90 -28.50
C ALA A 26 7.84 12.93 -29.32
N ARG A 27 7.86 11.64 -28.98
CA ARG A 27 8.55 10.61 -29.76
C ARG A 27 7.98 10.46 -31.15
N ALA A 28 6.67 10.53 -31.33
CA ALA A 28 6.05 10.51 -32.65
C ALA A 28 6.40 11.76 -33.48
N GLY A 29 6.70 12.88 -32.84
CA GLY A 29 7.22 14.10 -33.43
C GLY A 29 8.73 14.05 -33.83
N GLY A 30 9.40 12.94 -33.52
CA GLY A 30 10.83 12.76 -33.83
C GLY A 30 11.78 13.28 -32.74
N GLU A 31 11.28 13.63 -31.57
CA GLU A 31 12.12 14.08 -30.47
C GLU A 31 12.84 12.90 -29.79
N ASP A 32 14.14 13.09 -29.48
CA ASP A 32 14.91 12.12 -28.67
C ASP A 32 14.66 12.35 -27.21
N ILE A 33 13.75 11.51 -26.62
CA ILE A 33 13.31 11.63 -25.24
C ILE A 33 14.07 10.68 -24.35
N ILE A 34 14.78 11.24 -23.38
CA ILE A 34 15.35 10.51 -22.24
C ILE A 34 14.29 10.46 -21.12
N ASP A 35 13.80 9.26 -20.82
CA ASP A 35 12.74 9.05 -19.84
C ASP A 35 13.32 8.81 -18.43
N LEU A 36 13.22 9.80 -17.56
CA LEU A 36 13.57 9.71 -16.15
C LEU A 36 12.32 9.69 -15.23
N GLY A 37 11.13 9.58 -15.82
CA GLY A 37 9.87 9.75 -15.11
C GLY A 37 9.30 8.49 -14.45
N MET A 38 9.78 7.31 -14.85
CA MET A 38 9.27 6.05 -14.30
C MET A 38 10.41 5.11 -13.91
N GLY A 39 10.49 4.79 -12.63
CA GLY A 39 11.44 3.81 -12.09
C GLY A 39 10.92 2.37 -12.22
N ASN A 40 10.87 1.84 -13.44
CA ASN A 40 10.61 0.43 -13.64
C ASN A 40 11.85 -0.41 -13.33
N PRO A 41 11.71 -1.61 -12.75
CA PRO A 41 12.80 -2.58 -12.71
C PRO A 41 13.33 -2.84 -14.14
N ASP A 42 14.63 -2.77 -14.32
CA ASP A 42 15.32 -2.98 -15.59
C ASP A 42 15.95 -4.39 -15.70
N LEU A 43 15.97 -5.14 -14.60
CA LEU A 43 16.43 -6.53 -14.57
C LEU A 43 15.25 -7.51 -14.59
N PRO A 44 15.41 -8.68 -15.24
CA PRO A 44 14.39 -9.72 -15.21
C PRO A 44 14.26 -10.32 -13.79
N PRO A 45 13.15 -11.01 -13.52
CA PRO A 45 13.05 -11.85 -12.32
C PRO A 45 14.14 -12.92 -12.29
N PRO A 46 14.55 -13.42 -11.11
CA PRO A 46 15.49 -14.52 -11.02
C PRO A 46 15.01 -15.77 -11.79
N ASP A 47 15.94 -16.50 -12.43
CA ASP A 47 15.61 -17.63 -13.30
C ASP A 47 14.72 -18.68 -12.64
N HIS A 48 14.98 -19.01 -11.36
CA HIS A 48 14.16 -20.00 -10.62
C HIS A 48 12.68 -19.58 -10.47
N VAL A 49 12.37 -18.28 -10.53
CA VAL A 49 10.99 -17.78 -10.52
C VAL A 49 10.31 -18.04 -11.86
N ILE A 50 11.04 -17.78 -12.96
CA ILE A 50 10.58 -18.01 -14.33
C ILE A 50 10.38 -19.50 -14.57
N GLU A 51 11.36 -20.33 -14.20
CA GLU A 51 11.31 -21.78 -14.31
C GLU A 51 10.10 -22.36 -13.56
N LYS A 52 9.86 -21.87 -12.32
CA LYS A 52 8.72 -22.32 -11.52
C LYS A 52 7.38 -21.91 -12.13
N LEU A 53 7.29 -20.73 -12.71
CA LEU A 53 6.10 -20.28 -13.42
C LEU A 53 5.81 -21.19 -14.62
N CYS A 54 6.81 -21.48 -15.44
CA CYS A 54 6.69 -22.37 -16.60
C CYS A 54 6.31 -23.82 -16.18
N GLU A 55 6.95 -24.34 -15.13
CA GLU A 55 6.62 -25.67 -14.57
C GLU A 55 5.15 -25.74 -14.16
N VAL A 56 4.66 -24.75 -13.42
CA VAL A 56 3.28 -24.76 -12.93
C VAL A 56 2.28 -24.51 -14.04
N ALA A 57 2.57 -23.60 -14.97
CA ALA A 57 1.69 -23.31 -16.11
C ALA A 57 1.48 -24.53 -17.03
N ALA A 58 2.43 -25.46 -17.06
CA ALA A 58 2.31 -26.71 -17.85
C ALA A 58 1.45 -27.80 -17.16
N LYS A 59 1.07 -27.62 -15.89
CA LYS A 59 0.29 -28.62 -15.14
C LYS A 59 -1.19 -28.52 -15.50
N PRO A 60 -1.88 -29.61 -15.87
CA PRO A 60 -3.29 -29.56 -16.26
C PRO A 60 -4.24 -29.09 -15.15
N ASP A 61 -3.87 -29.29 -13.90
CA ASP A 61 -4.65 -28.93 -12.71
C ASP A 61 -4.39 -27.49 -12.19
N ALA A 62 -3.50 -26.75 -12.85
CA ALA A 62 -3.16 -25.38 -12.44
C ALA A 62 -4.16 -24.31 -12.94
N HIS A 63 -5.14 -24.68 -13.77
CA HIS A 63 -6.01 -23.77 -14.52
C HIS A 63 -7.45 -23.68 -13.97
N GLY A 64 -7.69 -24.19 -12.77
CA GLY A 64 -8.98 -24.12 -12.11
C GLY A 64 -9.26 -22.76 -11.48
N TYR A 65 -10.40 -22.64 -10.80
CA TYR A 65 -10.73 -21.46 -10.01
C TYR A 65 -9.70 -21.24 -8.91
N SER A 66 -9.31 -19.98 -8.72
CA SER A 66 -8.41 -19.61 -7.63
C SER A 66 -9.08 -19.80 -6.26
N ALA A 67 -8.32 -20.19 -5.26
CA ALA A 67 -8.76 -20.11 -3.87
C ALA A 67 -8.87 -18.65 -3.46
N SER A 68 -10.05 -18.20 -2.98
CA SER A 68 -10.35 -16.80 -2.67
C SER A 68 -9.38 -16.14 -1.67
N ARG A 69 -8.76 -16.92 -0.81
CA ARG A 69 -7.75 -16.47 0.17
C ARG A 69 -6.31 -16.74 -0.26
N GLY A 70 -6.11 -17.26 -1.46
CA GLY A 70 -4.83 -17.80 -1.93
C GLY A 70 -4.59 -19.25 -1.50
N ILE A 71 -3.73 -19.95 -2.25
CA ILE A 71 -3.38 -21.35 -1.94
C ILE A 71 -2.63 -21.45 -0.60
N PRO A 72 -2.83 -22.52 0.18
CA PRO A 72 -2.22 -22.67 1.51
C PRO A 72 -0.69 -22.57 1.49
N GLY A 73 -0.05 -23.12 0.44
CA GLY A 73 1.41 -23.04 0.29
C GLY A 73 1.94 -21.61 0.20
N LEU A 74 1.25 -20.73 -0.53
CA LEU A 74 1.64 -19.32 -0.67
C LEU A 74 1.41 -18.55 0.63
N ARG A 75 0.26 -18.73 1.30
CA ARG A 75 0.00 -18.11 2.60
C ARG A 75 1.05 -18.51 3.64
N LYS A 76 1.40 -19.79 3.70
CA LYS A 76 2.47 -20.30 4.57
C LYS A 76 3.84 -19.70 4.21
N ALA A 77 4.14 -19.54 2.93
CA ALA A 77 5.39 -18.92 2.50
C ALA A 77 5.47 -17.45 2.93
N GLN A 78 4.35 -16.71 2.85
CA GLN A 78 4.26 -15.31 3.34
C GLN A 78 4.43 -15.25 4.87
N ALA A 79 3.75 -16.10 5.63
CA ALA A 79 3.92 -16.17 7.07
C ALA A 79 5.39 -16.49 7.45
N ASN A 80 6.00 -17.46 6.79
CA ASN A 80 7.41 -17.81 7.01
C ASN A 80 8.37 -16.67 6.62
N TYR A 81 8.02 -15.86 5.62
CA TYR A 81 8.79 -14.68 5.27
C TYR A 81 8.78 -13.67 6.43
N TYR A 82 7.60 -13.36 6.99
CA TYR A 82 7.51 -12.46 8.14
C TYR A 82 8.24 -12.97 9.37
N ALA A 83 8.15 -14.27 9.67
CA ALA A 83 8.88 -14.89 10.77
C ALA A 83 10.40 -14.74 10.58
N ARG A 84 10.91 -15.06 9.40
CA ARG A 84 12.35 -14.98 9.08
C ARG A 84 12.86 -13.56 8.99
N ARG A 85 12.09 -12.66 8.37
CA ARG A 85 12.54 -11.31 8.03
C ARG A 85 12.36 -10.32 9.17
N PHE A 86 11.25 -10.43 9.90
CA PHE A 86 10.84 -9.48 10.93
C PHE A 86 10.69 -10.10 12.31
N GLY A 87 10.82 -11.41 12.46
CA GLY A 87 10.54 -12.09 13.72
C GLY A 87 9.06 -12.09 14.11
N VAL A 88 8.16 -11.92 13.13
CA VAL A 88 6.72 -11.83 13.33
C VAL A 88 6.05 -13.17 12.99
N GLU A 89 5.48 -13.81 13.98
CA GLU A 89 4.71 -15.04 13.79
C GLU A 89 3.28 -14.71 13.30
N LEU A 90 2.90 -15.26 12.14
CA LEU A 90 1.57 -15.13 11.56
C LEU A 90 0.93 -16.50 11.40
N ASP A 91 -0.34 -16.61 11.75
CA ASP A 91 -1.15 -17.77 11.37
C ASP A 91 -1.55 -17.67 9.90
N ALA A 92 -0.99 -18.56 9.07
CA ALA A 92 -1.25 -18.59 7.63
C ALA A 92 -2.73 -18.80 7.26
N ASP A 93 -3.54 -19.36 8.16
CA ASP A 93 -4.94 -19.64 7.88
C ASP A 93 -5.91 -18.54 8.33
N SER A 94 -5.54 -17.73 9.31
CA SER A 94 -6.41 -16.67 9.84
C SER A 94 -5.87 -15.26 9.66
N GLU A 95 -4.55 -15.07 9.47
CA GLU A 95 -3.92 -13.74 9.45
C GLU A 95 -3.27 -13.40 8.09
N VAL A 96 -3.38 -14.28 7.07
CA VAL A 96 -2.79 -14.05 5.75
C VAL A 96 -3.83 -14.22 4.64
N VAL A 97 -3.93 -13.23 3.77
CA VAL A 97 -4.74 -13.23 2.55
C VAL A 97 -3.86 -12.86 1.35
N VAL A 98 -3.90 -13.68 0.31
CA VAL A 98 -3.21 -13.41 -0.96
C VAL A 98 -4.11 -12.58 -1.86
N THR A 99 -3.55 -11.54 -2.46
CA THR A 99 -4.22 -10.69 -3.45
C THR A 99 -3.41 -10.66 -4.77
N MET A 100 -4.02 -10.22 -5.83
CA MET A 100 -3.33 -10.02 -7.12
C MET A 100 -2.56 -8.70 -7.12
N GLY A 101 -1.54 -8.63 -6.27
CA GLY A 101 -0.77 -7.44 -5.95
C GLY A 101 -1.41 -6.61 -4.82
N SER A 102 -0.58 -5.85 -4.11
CA SER A 102 -1.00 -5.00 -2.97
C SER A 102 -2.04 -3.94 -3.36
N LYS A 103 -1.98 -3.44 -4.59
CA LYS A 103 -2.95 -2.45 -5.08
C LYS A 103 -4.38 -2.99 -5.11
N GLU A 104 -4.58 -4.23 -5.57
CA GLU A 104 -5.89 -4.89 -5.53
C GLU A 104 -6.33 -5.13 -4.09
N GLY A 105 -5.41 -5.61 -3.24
CA GLY A 105 -5.65 -5.80 -1.82
C GLY A 105 -6.11 -4.52 -1.12
N LEU A 106 -5.39 -3.41 -1.33
CA LEU A 106 -5.76 -2.10 -0.77
C LEU A 106 -7.12 -1.59 -1.27
N ALA A 107 -7.41 -1.72 -2.57
CA ALA A 107 -8.69 -1.30 -3.13
C ALA A 107 -9.86 -2.12 -2.57
N SER A 108 -9.69 -3.44 -2.49
CA SER A 108 -10.69 -4.35 -1.92
C SER A 108 -10.89 -4.10 -0.43
N LEU A 109 -9.81 -3.92 0.32
CA LEU A 109 -9.86 -3.59 1.75
C LEU A 109 -10.58 -2.26 1.98
N ALA A 110 -10.21 -1.21 1.23
CA ALA A 110 -10.87 0.10 1.31
C ALA A 110 -12.39 -0.03 1.11
N THR A 111 -12.82 -0.81 0.11
CA THR A 111 -14.23 -1.05 -0.16
C THR A 111 -14.93 -1.82 0.96
N ALA A 112 -14.21 -2.74 1.61
CA ALA A 112 -14.78 -3.60 2.66
C ALA A 112 -14.94 -2.88 4.00
N ILE A 113 -14.05 -1.94 4.34
CA ILE A 113 -13.96 -1.34 5.68
C ILE A 113 -14.40 0.12 5.75
N THR A 114 -14.74 0.76 4.61
CA THR A 114 -15.20 2.15 4.58
C THR A 114 -16.65 2.27 4.10
N ALA A 115 -17.37 3.19 4.72
CA ALA A 115 -18.68 3.64 4.27
C ALA A 115 -18.60 5.05 3.65
N PRO A 116 -19.61 5.44 2.82
CA PRO A 116 -19.70 6.81 2.33
C PRO A 116 -19.74 7.81 3.47
N GLY A 117 -18.81 8.78 3.44
CA GLY A 117 -18.69 9.81 4.47
C GLY A 117 -17.65 9.55 5.54
N ASP A 118 -17.10 8.34 5.62
CA ASP A 118 -15.95 8.08 6.50
C ASP A 118 -14.75 8.95 6.12
N VAL A 119 -13.95 9.30 7.11
CA VAL A 119 -12.72 10.07 6.92
C VAL A 119 -11.50 9.18 7.10
N VAL A 120 -10.64 9.20 6.10
CA VAL A 120 -9.37 8.46 6.07
C VAL A 120 -8.20 9.43 6.05
N LEU A 121 -7.26 9.23 6.94
CA LEU A 121 -5.97 9.93 6.95
C LEU A 121 -5.05 9.24 5.96
N ALA A 122 -4.50 9.99 5.01
CA ALA A 122 -3.58 9.46 4.00
C ALA A 122 -2.37 10.38 3.84
N PRO A 123 -1.17 9.81 3.57
CA PRO A 123 0.03 10.60 3.40
C PRO A 123 -0.06 11.52 2.18
N ASN A 124 0.61 12.67 2.26
CA ASN A 124 0.76 13.60 1.14
C ASN A 124 2.19 14.18 1.13
N PRO A 125 2.97 13.95 0.05
CA PRO A 125 2.61 13.17 -1.14
C PRO A 125 2.47 11.68 -0.87
N SER A 126 1.78 10.94 -1.77
CA SER A 126 1.58 9.50 -1.65
C SER A 126 1.43 8.80 -2.99
N TYR A 127 1.58 7.48 -2.97
CA TYR A 127 1.20 6.66 -4.11
C TYR A 127 -0.33 6.70 -4.30
N PRO A 128 -0.84 6.82 -5.53
CA PRO A 128 -2.25 7.10 -5.79
C PRO A 128 -3.25 6.16 -5.11
N ILE A 129 -2.93 4.87 -4.95
CA ILE A 129 -3.86 3.91 -4.35
C ILE A 129 -4.22 4.24 -2.89
N HIS A 130 -3.29 4.88 -2.15
CA HIS A 130 -3.51 5.27 -0.76
C HIS A 130 -4.64 6.28 -0.58
N THR A 131 -4.95 7.03 -1.61
CA THR A 131 -6.05 8.01 -1.62
C THR A 131 -7.19 7.55 -2.52
N PHE A 132 -6.88 7.11 -3.75
CA PHE A 132 -7.91 6.80 -4.75
C PHE A 132 -8.73 5.57 -4.39
N GLY A 133 -8.13 4.55 -3.78
CA GLY A 133 -8.87 3.39 -3.30
C GLY A 133 -10.00 3.78 -2.35
N PHE A 134 -9.72 4.65 -1.40
CA PHE A 134 -10.71 5.13 -0.43
C PHE A 134 -11.72 6.13 -1.04
N ILE A 135 -11.29 7.00 -1.96
CA ILE A 135 -12.20 7.91 -2.69
C ILE A 135 -13.22 7.09 -3.50
N ILE A 136 -12.79 6.04 -4.18
CA ILE A 136 -13.66 5.13 -4.94
C ILE A 136 -14.62 4.40 -4.00
N ALA A 137 -14.16 3.98 -2.83
CA ALA A 137 -14.99 3.39 -1.79
C ALA A 137 -16.03 4.37 -1.20
N GLY A 138 -15.86 5.67 -1.39
CA GLY A 138 -16.80 6.71 -0.95
C GLY A 138 -16.31 7.54 0.24
N ALA A 139 -15.11 7.27 0.75
CA ALA A 139 -14.53 8.03 1.85
C ALA A 139 -14.07 9.44 1.45
N THR A 140 -13.85 10.25 2.46
CA THR A 140 -13.21 11.56 2.35
C THR A 140 -11.77 11.45 2.84
N ILE A 141 -10.83 11.99 2.06
CA ILE A 141 -9.41 11.97 2.43
C ILE A 141 -9.04 13.24 3.17
N ARG A 142 -8.34 13.04 4.28
CA ARG A 142 -7.63 14.10 5.00
C ARG A 142 -6.13 13.83 4.88
N ALA A 143 -5.43 14.75 4.22
CA ALA A 143 -4.00 14.63 4.02
C ALA A 143 -3.21 14.85 5.33
N VAL A 144 -2.17 14.04 5.55
CA VAL A 144 -1.17 14.20 6.60
C VAL A 144 0.22 14.22 5.96
N PRO A 145 1.22 14.91 6.54
CA PRO A 145 2.59 14.90 6.01
C PRO A 145 3.15 13.48 5.90
N THR A 146 4.06 13.25 4.96
CA THR A 146 4.78 11.96 4.84
C THR A 146 6.02 11.91 5.73
N THR A 147 6.67 13.07 5.93
CA THR A 147 7.92 13.15 6.73
C THR A 147 7.63 12.82 8.18
N PRO A 148 8.35 11.81 8.77
CA PRO A 148 8.06 11.29 10.10
C PRO A 148 8.69 12.15 11.24
N ASP A 149 8.41 13.45 11.22
CA ASP A 149 8.85 14.42 12.23
C ASP A 149 7.68 14.85 13.17
N GLU A 150 7.90 15.82 14.05
CA GLU A 150 6.85 16.29 14.96
C GLU A 150 5.65 16.91 14.24
N ARG A 151 5.83 17.45 13.04
CA ARG A 151 4.70 17.98 12.23
C ARG A 151 3.74 16.87 11.80
N TYR A 152 4.24 15.65 11.63
CA TYR A 152 3.40 14.47 11.38
C TYR A 152 2.44 14.25 12.56
N TRP A 153 2.97 14.21 13.77
CA TRP A 153 2.17 13.98 14.99
C TRP A 153 1.19 15.12 15.27
N GLU A 154 1.62 16.36 15.11
CA GLU A 154 0.75 17.53 15.20
C GLU A 154 -0.40 17.49 14.19
N ALA A 155 -0.14 17.01 12.96
CA ALA A 155 -1.16 16.87 11.93
C ALA A 155 -2.18 15.77 12.28
N LEU A 156 -1.74 14.64 12.83
CA LEU A 156 -2.62 13.59 13.34
C LEU A 156 -3.53 14.13 14.45
N GLU A 157 -2.97 14.79 15.47
CA GLU A 157 -3.74 15.38 16.56
C GLU A 157 -4.75 16.42 16.06
N ARG A 158 -4.31 17.28 15.16
CA ARG A 158 -5.20 18.28 14.54
C ARG A 158 -6.34 17.61 13.77
N ALA A 159 -6.03 16.56 13.01
CA ALA A 159 -7.06 15.83 12.27
C ALA A 159 -8.07 15.17 13.20
N MET A 160 -7.63 14.57 14.30
CA MET A 160 -8.52 13.92 15.27
C MET A 160 -9.40 14.93 16.00
N ASN A 161 -8.89 16.13 16.30
CA ASN A 161 -9.61 17.13 17.07
C ASN A 161 -10.56 18.01 16.25
N PHE A 162 -10.27 18.22 14.96
CA PHE A 162 -10.98 19.21 14.14
C PHE A 162 -11.65 18.63 12.89
N THR A 163 -11.75 17.30 12.75
CA THR A 163 -12.44 16.67 11.63
C THR A 163 -13.73 15.99 12.10
N VAL A 164 -14.82 16.22 11.38
CA VAL A 164 -16.12 15.60 11.65
C VAL A 164 -16.64 14.94 10.36
N PRO A 165 -16.96 13.66 10.39
CA PRO A 165 -16.73 12.70 11.48
C PRO A 165 -15.25 12.50 11.77
N ARG A 166 -14.92 11.99 12.96
CA ARG A 166 -13.52 11.69 13.31
C ARG A 166 -12.93 10.65 12.36
N PRO A 167 -11.67 10.78 11.95
CA PRO A 167 -10.99 9.77 11.15
C PRO A 167 -10.97 8.41 11.85
N SER A 168 -11.20 7.34 11.09
CA SER A 168 -11.21 5.96 11.57
C SER A 168 -10.09 5.09 11.00
N ILE A 169 -9.42 5.57 9.96
CA ILE A 169 -8.37 4.85 9.24
C ILE A 169 -7.21 5.80 8.98
N LEU A 170 -5.99 5.30 9.16
CA LEU A 170 -4.75 5.95 8.77
C LEU A 170 -3.98 5.01 7.83
N VAL A 171 -3.59 5.51 6.66
CA VAL A 171 -2.69 4.81 5.75
C VAL A 171 -1.27 5.33 5.95
N VAL A 172 -0.31 4.42 6.05
CA VAL A 172 1.13 4.73 6.09
C VAL A 172 1.87 3.92 5.04
N ASN A 173 2.96 4.47 4.50
CA ASN A 173 3.80 3.79 3.53
C ASN A 173 5.27 4.16 3.80
N TYR A 174 6.01 3.24 4.38
CA TYR A 174 7.43 3.38 4.69
C TYR A 174 8.17 2.06 4.42
N PRO A 175 9.18 2.05 3.54
CA PRO A 175 9.72 3.17 2.76
C PRO A 175 8.68 3.79 1.83
N SER A 176 8.66 5.12 1.75
CA SER A 176 7.59 5.88 1.10
C SER A 176 7.79 6.03 -0.40
N ASN A 177 6.73 5.85 -1.15
CA ASN A 177 6.62 6.35 -2.52
C ASN A 177 5.75 7.63 -2.52
N PRO A 178 6.28 8.84 -2.88
CA PRO A 178 7.49 9.04 -3.69
C PRO A 178 8.72 9.56 -2.92
N THR A 179 8.67 9.72 -1.59
CA THR A 179 9.67 10.52 -0.86
C THR A 179 10.89 9.73 -0.39
N ALA A 180 10.86 8.39 -0.49
CA ALA A 180 11.87 7.47 0.05
C ALA A 180 12.10 7.59 1.59
N GLU A 181 11.23 8.29 2.29
CA GLU A 181 11.25 8.37 3.76
C GLU A 181 11.16 6.96 4.37
N THR A 182 11.92 6.75 5.43
CA THR A 182 11.93 5.50 6.21
C THR A 182 11.67 5.80 7.67
N VAL A 183 11.21 4.81 8.40
CA VAL A 183 10.97 4.90 9.84
C VAL A 183 11.64 3.74 10.58
N ASP A 184 11.90 3.96 11.85
CA ASP A 184 12.39 2.94 12.77
C ASP A 184 11.26 2.28 13.57
N LEU A 185 11.62 1.33 14.43
CA LEU A 185 10.64 0.64 15.26
C LEU A 185 9.98 1.59 16.29
N ALA A 186 10.74 2.56 16.80
CA ALA A 186 10.23 3.52 17.78
C ALA A 186 9.09 4.38 17.22
N PHE A 187 9.17 4.76 15.94
CA PHE A 187 8.07 5.41 15.24
C PHE A 187 6.81 4.53 15.23
N TYR A 188 6.94 3.25 14.88
CA TYR A 188 5.81 2.33 14.86
C TYR A 188 5.26 2.03 16.26
N GLU A 189 6.09 1.98 17.29
CA GLU A 189 5.63 1.85 18.68
C GLU A 189 4.75 3.04 19.08
N ARG A 190 5.18 4.26 18.79
CA ARG A 190 4.40 5.48 19.02
C ARG A 190 3.11 5.47 18.19
N LEU A 191 3.17 5.03 16.93
CA LEU A 191 2.02 4.98 16.03
C LEU A 191 0.95 3.98 16.51
N VAL A 192 1.36 2.78 16.91
CA VAL A 192 0.44 1.75 17.43
C VAL A 192 -0.21 2.21 18.73
N ALA A 193 0.54 2.85 19.63
CA ALA A 193 -0.01 3.44 20.86
C ALA A 193 -1.06 4.51 20.54
N TRP A 194 -0.73 5.44 19.65
CA TRP A 194 -1.63 6.50 19.19
C TRP A 194 -2.90 5.92 18.53
N ALA A 195 -2.74 4.92 17.66
CA ALA A 195 -3.85 4.29 16.96
C ALA A 195 -4.85 3.61 17.91
N ARG A 196 -4.34 2.95 18.94
CA ARG A 196 -5.17 2.35 20.02
C ARG A 196 -5.93 3.38 20.81
N GLU A 197 -5.26 4.43 21.28
CA GLU A 197 -5.86 5.51 22.03
C GLU A 197 -6.99 6.19 21.26
N ASN A 198 -6.75 6.46 19.97
CA ASN A 198 -7.68 7.16 19.09
C ASN A 198 -8.70 6.24 18.41
N LYS A 199 -8.60 4.91 18.55
CA LYS A 199 -9.45 3.91 17.90
C LYS A 199 -9.39 4.03 16.36
N VAL A 200 -8.20 4.21 15.81
CA VAL A 200 -7.92 4.32 14.39
C VAL A 200 -7.28 3.03 13.90
N TRP A 201 -7.77 2.49 12.79
CA TRP A 201 -7.13 1.40 12.08
C TRP A 201 -5.94 1.91 11.26
N VAL A 202 -4.81 1.22 11.32
CA VAL A 202 -3.63 1.54 10.51
C VAL A 202 -3.51 0.54 9.37
N ILE A 203 -3.36 1.05 8.15
CA ILE A 203 -3.02 0.27 6.96
C ILE A 203 -1.59 0.63 6.58
N SER A 204 -0.69 -0.35 6.70
CA SER A 204 0.74 -0.19 6.39
C SER A 204 1.04 -0.81 5.03
N ASP A 205 1.43 0.02 4.06
CA ASP A 205 1.93 -0.44 2.77
C ASP A 205 3.45 -0.55 2.83
N LEU A 206 3.95 -1.78 2.88
CA LEU A 206 5.37 -2.12 3.02
C LEU A 206 5.97 -2.64 1.70
N ALA A 207 5.52 -2.14 0.55
CA ALA A 207 5.93 -2.60 -0.78
C ALA A 207 7.45 -2.59 -1.02
N TYR A 208 8.19 -1.73 -0.33
CA TYR A 208 9.63 -1.52 -0.52
C TYR A 208 10.49 -2.10 0.61
N SER A 209 9.99 -3.09 1.34
CA SER A 209 10.69 -3.71 2.48
C SER A 209 12.07 -4.26 2.17
N GLU A 210 12.28 -4.73 0.94
CA GLU A 210 13.55 -5.34 0.51
C GLU A 210 14.48 -4.35 -0.21
N LEU A 211 14.04 -3.10 -0.41
CA LEU A 211 14.86 -2.04 -0.99
C LEU A 211 15.46 -1.17 0.11
N TYR A 212 16.58 -1.60 0.62
CA TYR A 212 17.32 -0.88 1.67
C TYR A 212 18.83 -0.82 1.34
N PHE A 213 19.51 0.16 1.89
CA PHE A 213 20.92 0.45 1.63
C PHE A 213 21.73 0.41 2.93
N ASP A 214 23.05 0.34 2.80
CA ASP A 214 24.01 0.40 3.91
C ASP A 214 23.80 -0.66 5.00
N GLY A 215 23.22 -1.81 4.63
CA GLY A 215 22.93 -2.88 5.59
C GLY A 215 21.87 -2.52 6.64
N LYS A 216 21.06 -1.49 6.40
CA LYS A 216 20.00 -1.05 7.32
C LYS A 216 18.64 -1.54 6.84
N PRO A 217 18.20 -2.74 7.28
CA PRO A 217 16.94 -3.29 6.85
C PRO A 217 15.75 -2.46 7.35
N THR A 218 14.70 -2.44 6.56
CA THR A 218 13.44 -1.79 6.93
C THR A 218 12.72 -2.51 8.07
N THR A 219 11.82 -1.82 8.73
CA THR A 219 10.99 -2.33 9.82
C THR A 219 9.56 -2.59 9.34
N SER A 220 8.87 -3.52 10.01
CA SER A 220 7.44 -3.77 9.84
C SER A 220 6.68 -3.26 11.07
N ILE A 221 5.51 -2.66 10.88
CA ILE A 221 4.64 -2.27 11.99
C ILE A 221 4.23 -3.48 12.84
N LEU A 222 4.14 -4.66 12.23
CA LEU A 222 3.75 -5.89 12.92
C LEU A 222 4.80 -6.40 13.91
N GLN A 223 6.03 -5.85 13.90
CA GLN A 223 7.03 -6.11 14.95
C GLN A 223 6.65 -5.51 16.31
N VAL A 224 5.77 -4.51 16.31
CA VAL A 224 5.31 -3.89 17.55
C VAL A 224 4.32 -4.79 18.25
N LYS A 225 4.53 -5.04 19.52
CA LYS A 225 3.62 -5.87 20.34
C LYS A 225 2.19 -5.32 20.30
N GLY A 226 1.27 -6.14 19.85
CA GLY A 226 -0.15 -5.80 19.75
C GLY A 226 -0.50 -4.96 18.52
N ALA A 227 0.40 -4.75 17.58
CA ALA A 227 0.06 -4.07 16.32
C ALA A 227 -1.06 -4.77 15.56
N LYS A 228 -1.11 -6.11 15.59
CA LYS A 228 -2.16 -6.91 14.94
C LYS A 228 -3.59 -6.56 15.39
N ASP A 229 -3.76 -5.94 16.57
CA ASP A 229 -5.08 -5.55 17.06
C ASP A 229 -5.62 -4.28 16.40
N VAL A 230 -4.75 -3.49 15.76
CA VAL A 230 -5.07 -2.17 15.21
C VAL A 230 -4.47 -1.91 13.82
N ALA A 231 -3.69 -2.84 13.28
CA ALA A 231 -3.02 -2.67 12.00
C ALA A 231 -3.11 -3.89 11.09
N VAL A 232 -3.09 -3.64 9.79
CA VAL A 232 -2.87 -4.61 8.71
C VAL A 232 -1.74 -4.10 7.82
N GLU A 233 -0.89 -5.03 7.29
CA GLU A 233 0.24 -4.71 6.45
C GLU A 233 0.25 -5.55 5.18
#